data_7795ee5ae3041b71566d486c791aad2f
#
_entry.id   7795ee5ae3041b71566d486c791aad2f
#
_cell.length_a   1.000
_cell.length_b   1.000
_cell.length_c   1.000
_cell.angle_alpha   90.00
_cell.angle_beta   90.00
_cell.angle_gamma   90.00
#
_symmetry.space_group_name_H-M   'P 1'
#
loop_
_entity.id
_entity.type
_entity.pdbx_description
1 polymer ?
#
loop_
_entity_poly.entity_id
_entity_poly.type
_entity_poly.pdbx_seq_one_letter_code
_entity_poly.pdbx_strand_id
1 'polypeptide(L)'
;IAKAFNSQIWAAADSFLQNHLECLNVNYNKLRKPGETELQDVKVMHVWVDDQPDMQIKFDVAISVDFIVNEADHHYDNYEEETAWLMVRCKGDLAQELHDFEIYDVSEYGGKNKAKKPMDDDIVPVISKDNLDSIAEEFLKKYYPKALLEPINVSPTELAKSLGLSIKKGKM
;
A
#
# COMPACT_ATOMS: atom_id res chain seq x y z
N ILE A 1 4.61 -5.54 -2.52
CA ILE A 1 4.50 -5.34 -1.07
C ILE A 1 4.05 -6.63 -0.41
N ALA A 2 2.88 -7.18 -0.72
CA ALA A 2 2.36 -8.38 -0.10
C ALA A 2 3.36 -9.55 -0.04
N LYS A 3 4.08 -9.83 -1.13
CA LYS A 3 5.07 -10.92 -1.15
C LYS A 3 6.35 -10.63 -0.39
N ALA A 4 6.83 -9.38 -0.42
CA ALA A 4 8.12 -9.02 0.16
C ALA A 4 8.03 -8.70 1.67
N PHE A 5 6.92 -8.12 2.13
CA PHE A 5 6.76 -7.59 3.49
C PHE A 5 5.57 -8.18 4.25
N ASN A 6 5.07 -9.33 3.79
CA ASN A 6 3.90 -9.98 4.40
C ASN A 6 4.08 -10.21 5.90
N SER A 7 5.25 -10.67 6.32
CA SER A 7 5.52 -10.94 7.75
C SER A 7 5.47 -9.69 8.62
N GLN A 8 5.96 -8.54 8.11
CA GLN A 8 5.91 -7.27 8.84
C GLN A 8 4.48 -6.73 8.90
N ILE A 9 3.73 -6.79 7.79
CA ILE A 9 2.32 -6.37 7.73
C ILE A 9 1.48 -7.25 8.66
N TRP A 10 1.70 -8.57 8.63
CA TRP A 10 1.03 -9.52 9.52
C TRP A 10 1.29 -9.20 10.99
N ALA A 11 2.55 -9.04 11.38
CA ALA A 11 2.92 -8.72 12.75
C ALA A 11 2.33 -7.37 13.23
N ALA A 12 2.27 -6.38 12.35
CA ALA A 12 1.69 -5.09 12.67
C ALA A 12 0.15 -5.17 12.81
N ALA A 13 -0.52 -5.95 11.97
CA ALA A 13 -1.96 -6.18 12.07
C ALA A 13 -2.31 -6.95 13.34
N ASP A 14 -1.58 -8.01 13.66
CA ASP A 14 -1.78 -8.81 14.87
C ASP A 14 -1.58 -7.96 16.14
N SER A 15 -0.49 -7.20 16.19
CA SER A 15 -0.25 -6.27 17.31
C SER A 15 -1.34 -5.22 17.46
N PHE A 16 -1.89 -4.71 16.34
CA PHE A 16 -2.99 -3.74 16.39
C PHE A 16 -4.25 -4.39 16.94
N LEU A 17 -4.64 -5.58 16.48
CA LEU A 17 -5.82 -6.29 16.96
C LEU A 17 -5.73 -6.59 18.46
N GLN A 18 -4.58 -7.04 18.96
CA GLN A 18 -4.39 -7.36 20.36
C GLN A 18 -4.48 -6.14 21.29
N ASN A 19 -4.08 -4.95 20.82
CA ASN A 19 -3.99 -3.76 21.67
C ASN A 19 -5.10 -2.72 21.43
N HIS A 20 -5.83 -2.83 20.31
CA HIS A 20 -6.79 -1.79 19.87
C HIS A 20 -8.11 -2.38 19.35
N LEU A 21 -8.51 -3.55 19.86
CA LEU A 21 -9.74 -4.22 19.44
C LEU A 21 -10.98 -3.35 19.66
N GLU A 22 -11.00 -2.56 20.73
CA GLU A 22 -12.07 -1.63 21.06
C GLU A 22 -12.21 -0.45 20.08
N CYS A 23 -11.17 -0.15 19.30
CA CYS A 23 -11.21 0.88 18.27
C CYS A 23 -11.91 0.43 16.99
N LEU A 24 -12.08 -0.89 16.81
CA LEU A 24 -12.76 -1.46 15.66
C LEU A 24 -14.28 -1.45 15.87
N ASN A 25 -15.00 -0.99 14.87
CA ASN A 25 -16.48 -1.03 14.89
C ASN A 25 -16.99 -2.45 14.58
N VAL A 26 -16.59 -3.40 15.41
CA VAL A 26 -16.92 -4.81 15.29
C VAL A 26 -18.07 -5.14 16.24
N ASN A 27 -19.02 -5.91 15.77
CA ASN A 27 -20.21 -6.23 16.52
C ASN A 27 -20.11 -7.61 17.18
N TYR A 28 -19.63 -7.65 18.42
CA TYR A 28 -19.48 -8.88 19.21
C TYR A 28 -20.77 -9.37 19.86
N ASN A 29 -21.88 -9.38 19.13
CA ASN A 29 -23.21 -9.65 19.72
C ASN A 29 -23.35 -11.02 20.38
N LYS A 30 -22.50 -11.98 20.05
CA LYS A 30 -22.57 -13.34 20.58
C LYS A 30 -21.64 -13.57 21.78
N LEU A 31 -20.61 -12.72 21.93
CA LEU A 31 -19.65 -12.84 23.01
C LEU A 31 -20.10 -12.00 24.20
N ARG A 32 -20.12 -12.57 25.38
CA ARG A 32 -20.40 -11.84 26.63
C ARG A 32 -19.25 -10.91 26.99
N LYS A 33 -18.02 -11.36 26.75
CA LYS A 33 -16.80 -10.62 27.02
C LYS A 33 -15.75 -11.00 25.99
N PRO A 34 -15.37 -10.11 25.09
CA PRO A 34 -14.27 -10.35 24.14
C PRO A 34 -12.97 -10.66 24.89
N GLY A 35 -12.27 -11.68 24.45
CA GLY A 35 -10.98 -12.11 24.97
C GLY A 35 -9.84 -11.89 23.97
N GLU A 36 -8.98 -12.90 23.84
CA GLU A 36 -7.85 -12.85 22.92
C GLU A 36 -8.30 -12.92 21.46
N THR A 37 -7.56 -12.21 20.61
CA THR A 37 -7.75 -12.26 19.15
C THR A 37 -6.72 -13.18 18.51
N GLU A 38 -7.14 -13.85 17.45
CA GLU A 38 -6.27 -14.69 16.64
C GLU A 38 -6.41 -14.27 15.16
N LEU A 39 -5.34 -13.75 14.59
CA LEU A 39 -5.29 -13.32 13.20
C LEU A 39 -5.25 -14.54 12.27
N GLN A 40 -6.20 -14.63 11.33
CA GLN A 40 -6.35 -15.78 10.42
C GLN A 40 -5.79 -15.48 9.02
N ASP A 41 -6.08 -14.28 8.48
CA ASP A 41 -5.61 -13.90 7.15
C ASP A 41 -5.41 -12.39 7.03
N VAL A 42 -4.48 -12.00 6.15
CA VAL A 42 -4.20 -10.61 5.82
C VAL A 42 -4.10 -10.46 4.31
N LYS A 43 -4.95 -9.62 3.73
CA LYS A 43 -4.97 -9.32 2.30
C LYS A 43 -4.67 -7.85 2.04
N VAL A 44 -3.67 -7.56 1.23
CA VAL A 44 -3.43 -6.22 0.71
C VAL A 44 -4.51 -5.89 -0.32
N MET A 45 -5.25 -4.82 -0.08
CA MET A 45 -6.37 -4.40 -0.92
C MET A 45 -6.02 -3.21 -1.80
N HIS A 46 -5.36 -2.20 -1.24
CA HIS A 46 -4.97 -1.00 -1.95
C HIS A 46 -3.67 -0.43 -1.40
N VAL A 47 -2.91 0.23 -2.26
CA VAL A 47 -1.70 0.98 -1.90
C VAL A 47 -1.83 2.40 -2.43
N TRP A 48 -1.47 3.40 -1.63
CA TRP A 48 -1.41 4.81 -2.03
C TRP A 48 -0.07 5.38 -1.63
N VAL A 49 0.57 6.09 -2.54
CA VAL A 49 1.88 6.73 -2.29
C VAL A 49 1.73 8.24 -2.24
N ASP A 50 2.45 8.87 -1.32
CA ASP A 50 2.57 10.32 -1.27
C ASP A 50 3.39 10.82 -2.47
N ASP A 51 2.89 11.86 -3.14
CA ASP A 51 3.51 12.45 -4.34
C ASP A 51 4.69 13.35 -3.90
N GLN A 52 5.76 12.74 -3.37
CA GLN A 52 6.98 13.44 -2.99
C GLN A 52 8.16 12.95 -3.85
N PRO A 53 8.99 13.87 -4.35
CA PRO A 53 10.11 13.54 -5.26
C PRO A 53 11.33 12.97 -4.55
N ASP A 54 11.25 12.65 -3.27
CA ASP A 54 12.38 12.15 -2.48
C ASP A 54 12.63 10.64 -2.69
N MET A 55 13.85 10.20 -2.47
CA MET A 55 14.20 8.77 -2.52
C MET A 55 13.47 7.99 -1.43
N GLN A 56 13.17 8.63 -0.29
CA GLN A 56 12.33 8.06 0.75
C GLN A 56 10.86 8.32 0.43
N ILE A 57 10.14 7.24 0.18
CA ILE A 57 8.69 7.29 -0.08
C ILE A 57 7.89 6.98 1.20
N LYS A 58 6.77 7.68 1.34
CA LYS A 58 5.72 7.35 2.31
C LYS A 58 4.51 6.82 1.56
N PHE A 59 3.95 5.74 2.05
CA PHE A 59 2.81 5.12 1.42
C PHE A 59 1.88 4.47 2.44
N ASP A 60 0.61 4.42 2.10
CA ASP A 60 -0.42 3.78 2.88
C ASP A 60 -0.84 2.47 2.22
N VAL A 61 -1.00 1.44 3.00
CA VAL A 61 -1.49 0.13 2.56
C VAL A 61 -2.81 -0.16 3.27
N ALA A 62 -3.91 -0.23 2.53
CA ALA A 62 -5.15 -0.75 3.08
C ALA A 62 -5.11 -2.27 3.03
N ILE A 63 -5.35 -2.89 4.16
CA ILE A 63 -5.43 -4.33 4.30
C ILE A 63 -6.81 -4.74 4.81
N SER A 64 -7.29 -5.90 4.35
CA SER A 64 -8.37 -6.64 4.98
C SER A 64 -7.76 -7.68 5.90
N VAL A 65 -8.23 -7.75 7.14
CA VAL A 65 -7.78 -8.72 8.13
C VAL A 65 -8.96 -9.58 8.56
N ASP A 66 -8.82 -10.89 8.43
CA ASP A 66 -9.77 -11.86 8.94
C ASP A 66 -9.23 -12.42 10.27
N PHE A 67 -10.01 -12.36 11.33
CA PHE A 67 -9.57 -12.76 12.66
C PHE A 67 -10.70 -13.37 13.50
N ILE A 68 -10.30 -14.11 14.51
CA ILE A 68 -11.19 -14.72 15.50
C ILE A 68 -11.07 -13.94 16.80
N VAL A 69 -12.19 -13.71 17.46
CA VAL A 69 -12.25 -13.20 18.83
C VAL A 69 -12.79 -14.31 19.72
N ASN A 70 -12.02 -14.73 20.70
CA ASN A 70 -12.40 -15.73 21.67
C ASN A 70 -13.13 -15.10 22.87
N GLU A 71 -14.01 -15.83 23.54
CA GLU A 71 -14.61 -15.39 24.79
C GLU A 71 -13.62 -15.52 25.96
N ALA A 72 -13.49 -14.46 26.78
CA ALA A 72 -12.43 -14.36 27.80
C ALA A 72 -12.53 -15.39 28.93
N ASP A 73 -13.75 -15.84 29.28
CA ASP A 73 -14.00 -16.61 30.51
C ASP A 73 -14.44 -18.07 30.24
N HIS A 74 -14.43 -18.52 28.99
CA HIS A 74 -14.84 -19.87 28.62
C HIS A 74 -13.82 -20.59 27.75
N HIS A 75 -13.71 -21.90 28.00
CA HIS A 75 -12.98 -22.82 27.12
C HIS A 75 -13.34 -22.54 25.66
N TYR A 76 -12.35 -22.46 24.81
CA TYR A 76 -12.23 -22.21 23.38
C TYR A 76 -13.42 -22.56 22.43
N ASP A 77 -14.57 -22.91 22.98
CA ASP A 77 -15.76 -23.33 22.23
C ASP A 77 -16.67 -22.18 21.80
N ASN A 78 -16.45 -20.95 22.30
CA ASN A 78 -17.23 -19.79 21.95
C ASN A 78 -16.32 -18.70 21.37
N TYR A 79 -16.45 -18.49 20.07
CA TYR A 79 -15.70 -17.50 19.31
C TYR A 79 -16.56 -16.83 18.24
N GLU A 80 -16.13 -15.71 17.76
CA GLU A 80 -16.72 -15.00 16.63
C GLU A 80 -15.64 -14.74 15.57
N GLU A 81 -15.97 -15.02 14.30
CA GLU A 81 -15.13 -14.69 13.15
C GLU A 81 -15.50 -13.31 12.65
N GLU A 82 -14.53 -12.46 12.48
CA GLU A 82 -14.73 -11.07 12.08
C GLU A 82 -13.72 -10.64 11.01
N THR A 83 -14.12 -9.64 10.24
CA THR A 83 -13.26 -9.01 9.24
C THR A 83 -13.21 -7.51 9.52
N ALA A 84 -12.01 -6.97 9.58
CA ALA A 84 -11.78 -5.53 9.68
C ALA A 84 -10.90 -5.03 8.54
N TRP A 85 -10.97 -3.72 8.31
CA TRP A 85 -10.10 -3.04 7.37
C TRP A 85 -9.18 -2.11 8.13
N LEU A 86 -7.88 -2.27 7.91
CA LEU A 86 -6.86 -1.45 8.54
C LEU A 86 -6.09 -0.65 7.50
N MET A 87 -5.60 0.51 7.95
CA MET A 87 -4.66 1.35 7.22
C MET A 87 -3.28 1.22 7.86
N VAL A 88 -2.34 0.67 7.12
CA VAL A 88 -0.94 0.52 7.52
C VAL A 88 -0.13 1.61 6.85
N ARG A 89 0.45 2.53 7.64
CA ARG A 89 1.29 3.60 7.13
C ARG A 89 2.74 3.19 7.13
N CYS A 90 3.35 3.26 5.96
CA CYS A 90 4.67 2.75 5.68
C CYS A 90 5.59 3.84 5.14
N LYS A 91 6.88 3.61 5.32
CA LYS A 91 7.93 4.36 4.63
C LYS A 91 9.03 3.40 4.19
N GLY A 92 9.83 3.83 3.23
CA GLY A 92 10.98 3.07 2.75
C GLY A 92 11.72 3.82 1.65
N ASP A 93 12.91 3.37 1.32
CA ASP A 93 13.74 3.94 0.27
C ASP A 93 13.54 3.19 -1.04
N LEU A 94 13.20 3.91 -2.10
CA LEU A 94 12.96 3.37 -3.43
C LEU A 94 14.15 3.69 -4.35
N ALA A 95 15.18 2.83 -4.33
CA ALA A 95 16.33 2.95 -5.24
C ALA A 95 16.16 2.06 -6.48
N GLN A 96 16.34 0.76 -6.36
CA GLN A 96 16.05 -0.25 -7.40
C GLN A 96 14.93 -1.18 -6.95
N GLU A 97 14.86 -1.41 -5.65
CA GLU A 97 13.81 -2.12 -4.95
C GLU A 97 13.47 -1.31 -3.70
N LEU A 98 12.38 -1.62 -3.04
CA LEU A 98 12.01 -0.99 -1.77
C LEU A 98 12.91 -1.54 -0.66
N HIS A 99 13.76 -0.68 -0.10
CA HIS A 99 14.64 -0.97 1.03
C HIS A 99 14.18 -0.22 2.28
N ASP A 100 14.70 -0.64 3.43
CA ASP A 100 14.45 0.01 4.72
C ASP A 100 12.96 0.22 5.01
N PHE A 101 12.16 -0.83 4.64
CA PHE A 101 10.72 -0.82 4.87
C PHE A 101 10.41 -0.76 6.36
N GLU A 102 9.65 0.25 6.74
CA GLU A 102 9.22 0.48 8.12
C GLU A 102 7.73 0.79 8.16
N ILE A 103 7.01 0.13 9.05
CA ILE A 103 5.63 0.46 9.41
C ILE A 103 5.70 1.37 10.62
N TYR A 104 5.14 2.59 10.51
CA TYR A 104 5.20 3.57 11.60
C TYR A 104 3.84 3.85 12.24
N ASP A 105 2.75 3.44 11.61
CA ASP A 105 1.42 3.58 12.17
C ASP A 105 0.44 2.55 11.58
N VAL A 106 -0.50 2.09 12.41
CA VAL A 106 -1.63 1.26 12.01
C VAL A 106 -2.89 1.85 12.63
N SER A 107 -3.95 1.97 11.86
CA SER A 107 -5.24 2.51 12.29
C SER A 107 -6.41 1.82 11.57
N GLU A 108 -7.63 1.99 12.08
CA GLU A 108 -8.81 1.57 11.34
C GLU A 108 -8.90 2.30 9.99
N TYR A 109 -9.35 1.60 8.95
CA TYR A 109 -9.51 2.17 7.63
C TYR A 109 -10.72 3.11 7.55
N GLY A 110 -10.47 4.41 7.54
CA GLY A 110 -11.51 5.46 7.47
C GLY A 110 -12.02 5.78 6.07
N GLY A 111 -11.73 4.96 5.04
CA GLY A 111 -12.12 5.21 3.65
C GLY A 111 -10.98 5.75 2.76
N LYS A 112 -11.28 6.01 1.49
CA LYS A 112 -10.29 6.44 0.48
C LYS A 112 -9.59 7.74 0.87
N ASN A 113 -8.28 7.73 0.93
CA ASN A 113 -7.49 8.94 1.03
C ASN A 113 -7.42 9.63 -0.35
N LYS A 114 -8.25 10.65 -0.56
CA LYS A 114 -8.35 11.38 -1.84
C LYS A 114 -7.10 12.19 -2.19
N ALA A 115 -6.22 12.42 -1.23
CA ALA A 115 -4.99 13.18 -1.43
C ALA A 115 -3.84 12.34 -1.97
N LYS A 116 -3.97 11.00 -1.97
CA LYS A 116 -2.92 10.08 -2.39
C LYS A 116 -3.29 9.37 -3.69
N LYS A 117 -2.28 9.06 -4.50
CA LYS A 117 -2.47 8.33 -5.75
C LYS A 117 -2.60 6.82 -5.47
N PRO A 118 -3.61 6.13 -6.04
CA PRO A 118 -3.71 4.69 -5.91
C PRO A 118 -2.56 3.99 -6.64
N MET A 119 -2.01 2.96 -6.02
CA MET A 119 -1.00 2.07 -6.62
C MET A 119 -1.45 0.61 -6.46
N ASP A 120 -0.86 -0.27 -7.24
CA ASP A 120 -0.99 -1.70 -7.03
C ASP A 120 -0.07 -2.18 -5.88
N ASP A 121 -0.11 -3.47 -5.56
CA ASP A 121 0.68 -4.09 -4.51
C ASP A 121 2.19 -4.18 -4.82
N ASP A 122 2.59 -3.90 -6.06
CA ASP A 122 3.99 -3.77 -6.51
C ASP A 122 4.48 -2.30 -6.52
N ILE A 123 3.68 -1.35 -5.98
CA ILE A 123 3.93 0.10 -5.96
C ILE A 123 4.00 0.70 -7.38
N VAL A 124 3.24 0.13 -8.30
CA VAL A 124 3.08 0.68 -9.64
C VAL A 124 1.83 1.58 -9.68
N PRO A 125 1.93 2.82 -10.18
CA PRO A 125 0.78 3.71 -10.26
C PRO A 125 -0.36 3.09 -11.07
N VAL A 126 -1.56 3.07 -10.48
CA VAL A 126 -2.77 2.68 -11.20
C VAL A 126 -3.26 3.87 -12.00
N ILE A 127 -3.04 3.85 -13.31
CA ILE A 127 -3.46 4.90 -14.24
C ILE A 127 -4.81 4.49 -14.83
N SER A 128 -5.86 5.26 -14.54
CA SER A 128 -7.15 5.06 -15.19
C SER A 128 -7.06 5.47 -16.68
N LYS A 129 -7.80 4.78 -17.53
CA LYS A 129 -7.84 5.06 -18.96
C LYS A 129 -8.22 6.51 -19.27
N ASP A 130 -9.12 7.09 -18.48
CA ASP A 130 -9.62 8.46 -18.65
C ASP A 130 -8.57 9.52 -18.31
N ASN A 131 -7.55 9.19 -17.53
CA ASN A 131 -6.49 10.11 -17.12
C ASN A 131 -5.17 9.86 -17.88
N LEU A 132 -5.12 8.87 -18.76
CA LEU A 132 -3.88 8.47 -19.42
C LEU A 132 -3.26 9.61 -20.22
N ASP A 133 -4.06 10.34 -21.01
CA ASP A 133 -3.58 11.42 -21.87
C ASP A 133 -3.04 12.59 -21.05
N SER A 134 -3.74 12.99 -19.97
CA SER A 134 -3.29 14.08 -19.11
C SER A 134 -1.99 13.74 -18.37
N ILE A 135 -1.87 12.50 -17.88
CA ILE A 135 -0.65 12.03 -17.20
C ILE A 135 0.51 11.95 -18.19
N ALA A 136 0.28 11.43 -19.40
CA ALA A 136 1.28 11.39 -20.46
C ALA A 136 1.75 12.80 -20.86
N GLU A 137 0.83 13.75 -20.97
CA GLU A 137 1.17 15.15 -21.29
C GLU A 137 2.01 15.79 -20.18
N GLU A 138 1.65 15.62 -18.90
CA GLU A 138 2.43 16.10 -17.75
C GLU A 138 3.83 15.49 -17.72
N PHE A 139 3.91 14.18 -17.96
CA PHE A 139 5.18 13.47 -18.04
C PHE A 139 6.07 14.01 -19.16
N LEU A 140 5.52 14.22 -20.37
CA LEU A 140 6.26 14.78 -21.48
C LEU A 140 6.67 16.23 -21.22
N LYS A 141 5.81 17.07 -20.62
CA LYS A 141 6.18 18.42 -20.20
C LYS A 141 7.40 18.45 -19.31
N LYS A 142 7.50 17.51 -18.40
CA LYS A 142 8.59 17.43 -17.42
C LYS A 142 9.87 16.86 -18.01
N TYR A 143 9.79 15.79 -18.77
CA TYR A 143 10.96 14.98 -19.15
C TYR A 143 11.31 15.04 -20.64
N TYR A 144 10.38 15.45 -21.51
CA TYR A 144 10.60 15.50 -22.96
C TYR A 144 9.73 16.59 -23.64
N PRO A 145 9.86 17.86 -23.24
CA PRO A 145 8.96 18.94 -23.66
C PRO A 145 8.92 19.17 -25.19
N LYS A 146 9.97 18.81 -25.92
CA LYS A 146 10.03 18.90 -27.38
C LYS A 146 8.94 18.11 -28.08
N ALA A 147 8.52 16.97 -27.52
CA ALA A 147 7.48 16.14 -28.11
C ALA A 147 6.08 16.78 -28.08
N LEU A 148 5.88 17.82 -27.28
CA LEU A 148 4.61 18.57 -27.22
C LEU A 148 4.59 19.78 -28.15
N LEU A 149 5.75 20.21 -28.65
CA LEU A 149 5.87 21.38 -29.50
C LEU A 149 5.79 21.04 -30.99
N GLU A 150 6.33 19.89 -31.37
CA GLU A 150 6.44 19.44 -32.75
C GLU A 150 6.19 17.92 -32.82
N PRO A 151 5.61 17.40 -33.92
CA PRO A 151 5.47 15.97 -34.14
C PRO A 151 6.85 15.37 -34.44
N ILE A 152 7.52 14.88 -33.40
CA ILE A 152 8.83 14.25 -33.47
C ILE A 152 8.76 12.78 -33.01
N ASN A 153 9.69 11.97 -33.52
CA ASN A 153 9.87 10.63 -32.96
C ASN A 153 10.52 10.74 -31.56
N VAL A 154 9.82 10.27 -30.54
CA VAL A 154 10.37 10.19 -29.19
C VAL A 154 11.53 9.19 -29.17
N SER A 155 12.74 9.68 -28.84
CA SER A 155 13.90 8.82 -28.68
C SER A 155 13.89 8.17 -27.28
N PRO A 156 13.78 6.84 -27.19
CA PRO A 156 13.79 6.15 -25.90
C PRO A 156 15.10 6.41 -25.12
N THR A 157 16.20 6.58 -25.85
CA THR A 157 17.52 6.84 -25.26
C THR A 157 17.62 8.23 -24.63
N GLU A 158 17.05 9.25 -25.30
CA GLU A 158 17.04 10.61 -24.76
C GLU A 158 16.08 10.71 -23.58
N LEU A 159 14.90 10.09 -23.68
CA LEU A 159 13.93 10.05 -22.59
C LEU A 159 14.51 9.35 -21.36
N ALA A 160 15.17 8.19 -21.52
CA ALA A 160 15.82 7.50 -20.42
C ALA A 160 16.89 8.37 -19.73
N LYS A 161 17.68 9.11 -20.52
CA LYS A 161 18.67 10.06 -19.96
C LYS A 161 18.02 11.22 -19.19
N SER A 162 16.91 11.76 -19.70
CA SER A 162 16.18 12.83 -18.99
C SER A 162 15.55 12.36 -17.67
N LEU A 163 15.29 11.07 -17.55
CA LEU A 163 14.83 10.40 -16.32
C LEU A 163 16.00 10.02 -15.37
N GLY A 164 17.26 10.34 -15.73
CA GLY A 164 18.43 9.97 -14.93
C GLY A 164 18.85 8.51 -15.07
N LEU A 165 18.25 7.75 -15.99
CA LEU A 165 18.54 6.33 -16.18
C LEU A 165 19.82 6.12 -16.99
N SER A 166 20.65 5.17 -16.58
CA SER A 166 21.84 4.76 -17.34
C SER A 166 21.51 3.59 -18.29
N ILE A 167 21.84 3.74 -19.57
CA ILE A 167 21.60 2.72 -20.58
C ILE A 167 22.86 1.88 -20.77
N LYS A 168 22.81 0.59 -20.44
CA LYS A 168 23.87 -0.37 -20.76
C LYS A 168 23.47 -1.15 -22.01
N LYS A 169 24.31 -1.12 -23.06
CA LYS A 169 24.12 -2.01 -24.22
C LYS A 169 24.56 -3.41 -23.81
N GLY A 170 23.60 -4.33 -23.67
CA GLY A 170 23.89 -5.77 -23.56
C GLY A 170 24.44 -6.29 -24.90
N LYS A 171 25.47 -7.13 -24.86
CA LYS A 171 25.80 -7.99 -26.01
C LYS A 171 24.77 -9.13 -26.03
N MET A 172 24.05 -9.26 -27.16
CA MET A 172 23.33 -10.50 -27.46
C MET A 172 24.33 -11.58 -27.80
#